data_9b2da17db55259ee414490b3b20791cb
#
_entry.id   9b2da17db55259ee414490b3b20791cb
#
_cell.length_a   1.000
_cell.length_b   1.000
_cell.length_c   1.000
_cell.angle_alpha   90.00
_cell.angle_beta   90.00
_cell.angle_gamma   90.00
#
_symmetry.space_group_name_H-M   'P 1'
#
loop_
_entity.id
_entity.type
_entity.pdbx_description
1 polymer ?
#
loop_
_entity_poly.entity_id
_entity_poly.type
_entity_poly.pdbx_seq_one_letter_code
_entity_poly.pdbx_strand_id
1 'polypeptide(L)'
;IGFARDESVLTEVAVDKARKIIWVKEHFYKKGLVTSNIYDLCLRYEGKRLIVVDSSEPRLIAELNSRGLNCTATVKKKGSIVTGIALMQDYNINLDGENLVKEFNNYVWDIRGVKPRDAYNHGVDAMRYAVEYLLLRSNPKGTYVIR
;
A
#
# COMPACT_ATOMS: atom_id res chain seq x y z
N ILE A 1 -0.77 3.32 6.38
CA ILE A 1 -0.20 4.35 7.27
C ILE A 1 -0.52 3.96 8.72
N GLY A 2 0.51 3.80 9.53
CA GLY A 2 0.40 3.49 10.95
C GLY A 2 0.56 4.72 11.85
N PHE A 3 0.29 4.55 13.15
CA PHE A 3 0.43 5.62 14.14
C PHE A 3 1.87 5.80 14.62
N ALA A 4 2.09 6.82 15.45
CA ALA A 4 3.40 7.34 15.91
C ALA A 4 4.40 6.30 16.45
N ARG A 5 3.96 5.11 16.82
CA ARG A 5 4.84 4.02 17.28
C ARG A 5 5.26 3.08 16.15
N ASP A 6 4.46 3.03 15.08
CA ASP A 6 4.70 2.16 13.95
C ASP A 6 5.28 2.93 12.76
N GLU A 7 5.83 2.22 11.83
CA GLU A 7 6.31 2.79 10.59
C GLU A 7 5.14 3.25 9.72
N SER A 8 5.24 4.46 9.21
CA SER A 8 4.38 4.96 8.15
C SER A 8 5.06 4.76 6.81
N VAL A 9 4.37 4.15 5.88
CA VAL A 9 4.93 3.81 4.57
C VAL A 9 4.01 4.34 3.47
N LEU A 10 4.60 5.00 2.49
CA LEU A 10 3.90 5.38 1.26
C LEU A 10 4.54 4.70 0.07
N THR A 11 3.75 3.92 -0.64
CA THR A 11 4.16 3.28 -1.89
C THR A 11 3.35 3.81 -3.06
N GLU A 12 4.00 3.93 -4.20
CA GLU A 12 3.35 4.19 -5.48
C GLU A 12 3.25 2.88 -6.25
N VAL A 13 2.07 2.53 -6.72
CA VAL A 13 1.83 1.27 -7.41
C VAL A 13 1.24 1.52 -8.79
N ALA A 14 1.85 0.90 -9.80
CA ALA A 14 1.32 0.86 -11.15
C ALA A 14 1.14 -0.60 -11.57
N VAL A 15 0.04 -0.90 -12.25
CA VAL A 15 -0.29 -2.26 -12.68
C VAL A 15 -0.55 -2.29 -14.18
N ASP A 16 0.11 -3.20 -14.88
CA ASP A 16 -0.19 -3.56 -16.26
C ASP A 16 -0.83 -4.95 -16.26
N LYS A 17 -2.15 -5.00 -16.42
CA LYS A 17 -2.91 -6.26 -16.40
C LYS A 17 -2.63 -7.13 -17.61
N ALA A 18 -2.37 -6.54 -18.76
CA ALA A 18 -2.13 -7.27 -20.00
C ALA A 18 -0.79 -8.02 -19.96
N ARG A 19 0.25 -7.35 -19.46
CA ARG A 19 1.59 -7.93 -19.35
C ARG A 19 1.85 -8.64 -18.04
N LYS A 20 0.90 -8.56 -17.08
CA LYS A 20 1.06 -9.12 -15.75
C LYS A 20 2.28 -8.56 -15.01
N ILE A 21 2.41 -7.23 -15.00
CA ILE A 21 3.51 -6.53 -14.34
C ILE A 21 2.97 -5.58 -13.28
N ILE A 22 3.60 -5.58 -12.11
CA ILE A 22 3.35 -4.61 -11.04
C ILE A 22 4.65 -3.87 -10.77
N TRP A 23 4.60 -2.54 -10.77
CA TRP A 23 5.72 -1.69 -10.33
C TRP A 23 5.35 -1.06 -9.01
N VAL A 24 6.25 -1.12 -8.05
CA VAL A 24 6.07 -0.53 -6.73
C VAL A 24 7.27 0.32 -6.40
N LYS A 25 7.03 1.57 -6.03
CA LYS A 25 8.06 2.50 -5.58
C LYS A 25 7.79 2.92 -4.15
N GLU A 26 8.81 2.81 -3.30
CA GLU A 26 8.76 3.31 -1.94
C GLU A 26 9.10 4.80 -1.92
N HIS A 27 8.16 5.64 -1.49
CA HIS A 27 8.40 7.07 -1.35
C HIS A 27 8.95 7.42 0.02
N PHE A 28 8.35 6.87 1.08
CA PHE A 28 8.92 6.99 2.41
C PHE A 28 8.57 5.77 3.28
N TYR A 29 9.42 5.55 4.26
CA TYR A 29 9.29 4.51 5.28
C TYR A 29 9.87 5.08 6.56
N LYS A 30 9.03 5.60 7.46
CA LYS A 30 9.47 6.39 8.62
C LYS A 30 8.66 6.09 9.86
N LYS A 31 9.33 6.09 11.01
CA LYS A 31 8.69 6.00 12.34
C LYS A 31 8.35 7.37 12.90
N GLY A 32 7.38 7.39 13.82
CA GLY A 32 7.10 8.55 14.65
C GLY A 32 6.51 9.74 13.93
N LEU A 33 5.88 9.54 12.77
CA LEU A 33 5.23 10.63 12.06
C LEU A 33 3.88 10.99 12.69
N VAL A 34 3.66 12.28 12.86
CA VAL A 34 2.35 12.82 13.21
C VAL A 34 1.59 13.18 11.94
N THR A 35 0.28 13.43 12.06
CA THR A 35 -0.60 13.67 10.90
C THR A 35 -0.10 14.79 9.99
N SER A 36 0.41 15.90 10.55
CA SER A 36 0.95 17.00 9.75
C SER A 36 2.16 16.59 8.90
N ASN A 37 3.05 15.75 9.46
CA ASN A 37 4.20 15.23 8.71
C ASN A 37 3.74 14.32 7.57
N ILE A 38 2.78 13.45 7.85
CA ILE A 38 2.21 12.54 6.84
C ILE A 38 1.57 13.36 5.73
N TYR A 39 0.79 14.38 6.08
CA TYR A 39 0.19 15.28 5.10
C TYR A 39 1.23 15.93 4.19
N ASP A 40 2.28 16.52 4.76
CA ASP A 40 3.32 17.21 4.00
C ASP A 40 4.05 16.26 3.04
N LEU A 41 4.37 15.06 3.49
CA LEU A 41 5.02 14.03 2.67
C LEU A 41 4.10 13.53 1.55
N CYS A 42 2.85 13.25 1.87
CA CYS A 42 1.87 12.82 0.87
C CYS A 42 1.64 13.91 -0.19
N LEU A 43 1.52 15.16 0.24
CA LEU A 43 1.36 16.28 -0.68
C LEU A 43 2.56 16.42 -1.62
N ARG A 44 3.78 16.25 -1.08
CA ARG A 44 5.02 16.34 -1.87
C ARG A 44 5.10 15.26 -2.95
N TYR A 45 4.77 14.02 -2.61
CA TYR A 45 4.94 12.88 -3.52
C TYR A 45 3.71 12.61 -4.38
N GLU A 46 2.51 12.95 -3.90
CA GLU A 46 1.27 12.50 -4.51
C GLU A 46 0.40 13.64 -5.05
N GLY A 47 0.50 14.82 -4.48
CA GLY A 47 -0.40 15.92 -4.83
C GLY A 47 -1.86 15.53 -4.56
N LYS A 48 -2.70 15.61 -5.59
CA LYS A 48 -4.14 15.28 -5.51
C LYS A 48 -4.49 13.87 -5.99
N ARG A 49 -3.50 13.01 -6.21
CA ARG A 49 -3.75 11.63 -6.64
C ARG A 49 -4.39 10.82 -5.53
N LEU A 50 -5.09 9.78 -5.92
CA LEU A 50 -5.76 8.91 -4.97
C LEU A 50 -4.76 8.16 -4.10
N ILE A 51 -4.98 8.22 -2.78
CA ILE A 51 -4.20 7.50 -1.78
C ILE A 51 -5.14 6.50 -1.09
N VAL A 52 -4.75 5.23 -1.10
CA VAL A 52 -5.47 4.18 -0.38
C VAL A 52 -4.84 4.04 1.00
N VAL A 53 -5.65 4.19 2.04
CA VAL A 53 -5.21 4.19 3.43
C VAL A 53 -5.89 3.05 4.18
N ASP A 54 -5.17 2.43 5.12
CA ASP A 54 -5.73 1.39 5.96
C ASP A 54 -7.03 1.86 6.65
N SER A 55 -8.07 1.08 6.50
CA SER A 55 -9.39 1.38 7.07
C SER A 55 -9.41 1.42 8.60
N SER A 56 -8.38 0.89 9.25
CA SER A 56 -8.22 0.99 10.70
C SER A 56 -7.84 2.40 11.18
N GLU A 57 -7.56 3.32 10.24
CA GLU A 57 -7.13 4.69 10.51
C GLU A 57 -8.17 5.74 10.05
N PRO A 58 -9.44 5.66 10.50
CA PRO A 58 -10.50 6.55 9.99
C PRO A 58 -10.25 8.03 10.30
N ARG A 59 -9.62 8.32 11.44
CA ARG A 59 -9.29 9.70 11.83
C ARG A 59 -8.25 10.31 10.92
N LEU A 60 -7.22 9.54 10.58
CA LEU A 60 -6.18 9.97 9.65
C LEU A 60 -6.77 10.25 8.27
N ILE A 61 -7.60 9.34 7.75
CA ILE A 61 -8.27 9.51 6.47
C ILE A 61 -9.10 10.80 6.45
N ALA A 62 -9.91 11.03 7.49
CA ALA A 62 -10.73 12.21 7.60
C ALA A 62 -9.89 13.50 7.64
N GLU A 63 -8.81 13.51 8.42
CA GLU A 63 -7.93 14.67 8.53
C GLU A 63 -7.20 14.97 7.21
N LEU A 64 -6.65 13.96 6.55
CA LEU A 64 -5.97 14.15 5.28
C LEU A 64 -6.93 14.67 4.21
N ASN A 65 -8.14 14.16 4.15
CA ASN A 65 -9.17 14.63 3.23
C ASN A 65 -9.60 16.06 3.55
N SER A 66 -9.75 16.41 4.82
CA SER A 66 -10.10 17.78 5.24
C SER A 66 -9.03 18.80 4.83
N ARG A 67 -7.79 18.37 4.69
CA ARG A 67 -6.67 19.21 4.24
C ARG A 67 -6.48 19.21 2.71
N GLY A 68 -7.36 18.54 1.96
CA GLY A 68 -7.38 18.58 0.51
C GLY A 68 -6.72 17.42 -0.21
N LEU A 69 -6.27 16.39 0.50
CA LEU A 69 -5.81 15.16 -0.14
C LEU A 69 -6.99 14.29 -0.56
N ASN A 70 -6.74 13.36 -1.46
CA ASN A 70 -7.75 12.43 -1.96
C ASN A 70 -7.47 11.03 -1.39
N CYS A 71 -7.99 10.75 -0.20
CA CYS A 71 -7.78 9.50 0.49
C CYS A 71 -9.05 8.65 0.52
N THR A 72 -8.91 7.36 0.33
CA THR A 72 -9.98 6.37 0.49
C THR A 72 -9.52 5.23 1.38
N ALA A 73 -10.46 4.62 2.09
CA ALA A 73 -10.18 3.50 2.95
C ALA A 73 -10.06 2.20 2.16
N THR A 74 -9.21 1.30 2.65
CA THR A 74 -9.18 -0.09 2.17
C THR A 74 -10.50 -0.77 2.48
N VAL A 75 -10.88 -1.74 1.65
CA VAL A 75 -12.00 -2.65 1.94
C VAL A 75 -11.42 -3.99 2.35
N LYS A 76 -11.46 -4.28 3.65
CA LYS A 76 -10.96 -5.53 4.19
C LYS A 76 -12.08 -6.56 4.25
N LYS A 77 -11.91 -7.65 3.52
CA LYS A 77 -12.81 -8.82 3.55
C LYS A 77 -12.10 -9.99 4.23
N LYS A 78 -12.88 -10.91 4.78
CA LYS A 78 -12.34 -12.16 5.33
C LYS A 78 -11.50 -12.87 4.27
N GLY A 79 -10.26 -13.24 4.62
CA GLY A 79 -9.33 -13.87 3.70
C GLY A 79 -8.66 -12.92 2.70
N SER A 80 -8.79 -11.61 2.86
CA SER A 80 -8.23 -10.62 1.94
C SER A 80 -6.71 -10.69 1.83
N ILE A 81 -5.99 -11.03 2.90
CA ILE A 81 -4.54 -11.18 2.87
C ILE A 81 -4.13 -12.30 1.91
N VAL A 82 -4.75 -13.46 2.04
CA VAL A 82 -4.47 -14.62 1.18
C VAL A 82 -4.85 -14.33 -0.27
N THR A 83 -6.01 -13.72 -0.48
CA THR A 83 -6.46 -13.34 -1.82
C THR A 83 -5.52 -12.32 -2.48
N GLY A 84 -5.10 -11.30 -1.75
CA GLY A 84 -4.18 -10.29 -2.26
C GLY A 84 -2.81 -10.87 -2.61
N ILE A 85 -2.29 -11.77 -1.78
CA ILE A 85 -1.03 -12.47 -2.05
C ILE A 85 -1.15 -13.33 -3.31
N ALA A 86 -2.23 -14.08 -3.45
CA ALA A 86 -2.47 -14.93 -4.61
C ALA A 86 -2.56 -14.10 -5.90
N LEU A 87 -3.20 -12.94 -5.86
CA LEU A 87 -3.24 -12.02 -6.99
C LEU A 87 -1.85 -11.52 -7.38
N MET A 88 -1.05 -11.15 -6.40
CA MET A 88 0.31 -10.66 -6.66
C MET A 88 1.23 -11.75 -7.21
N GLN A 89 1.04 -13.00 -6.82
CA GLN A 89 1.86 -14.12 -7.31
C GLN A 89 1.69 -14.39 -8.81
N ASP A 90 0.58 -13.97 -9.39
CA ASP A 90 0.32 -14.09 -10.83
C ASP A 90 1.03 -13.01 -11.66
N TYR A 91 1.71 -12.07 -11.02
CA TYR A 91 2.36 -10.94 -11.66
C TYR A 91 3.86 -10.94 -11.46
N ASN A 92 4.59 -10.36 -12.41
CA ASN A 92 5.98 -9.99 -12.20
C ASN A 92 6.03 -8.66 -11.43
N ILE A 93 6.64 -8.70 -10.25
CA ILE A 93 6.67 -7.56 -9.34
C ILE A 93 8.06 -6.92 -9.39
N ASN A 94 8.10 -5.64 -9.71
CA ASN A 94 9.30 -4.83 -9.72
C ASN A 94 9.26 -3.87 -8.52
N LEU A 95 10.17 -4.05 -7.58
CA LEU A 95 10.24 -3.25 -6.35
C LEU A 95 11.37 -2.24 -6.45
N ASP A 96 11.05 -0.98 -6.16
CA ASP A 96 12.00 0.11 -6.03
C ASP A 96 11.92 0.66 -4.60
N GLY A 97 12.84 0.25 -3.76
CA GLY A 97 12.90 0.64 -2.36
C GLY A 97 13.55 -0.43 -1.50
N GLU A 98 14.55 -0.05 -0.73
CA GLU A 98 15.36 -0.97 0.08
C GLU A 98 14.53 -1.67 1.16
N ASN A 99 13.70 -0.91 1.89
CA ASN A 99 12.86 -1.47 2.95
C ASN A 99 11.81 -2.42 2.39
N LEU A 100 11.21 -2.05 1.26
CA LEU A 100 10.18 -2.83 0.60
C LEU A 100 10.74 -4.18 0.11
N VAL A 101 11.92 -4.17 -0.51
CA VAL A 101 12.59 -5.40 -0.96
C VAL A 101 12.90 -6.32 0.23
N LYS A 102 13.42 -5.77 1.31
CA LYS A 102 13.73 -6.51 2.52
C LYS A 102 12.50 -7.15 3.15
N GLU A 103 11.41 -6.39 3.27
CA GLU A 103 10.15 -6.91 3.81
C GLU A 103 9.56 -7.99 2.91
N PHE A 104 9.55 -7.76 1.60
CA PHE A 104 8.98 -8.70 0.64
C PHE A 104 9.70 -10.04 0.68
N ASN A 105 11.03 -10.04 0.76
CA ASN A 105 11.80 -11.26 0.89
C ASN A 105 11.47 -12.02 2.17
N ASN A 106 11.37 -11.33 3.30
CA ASN A 106 11.00 -11.94 4.57
C ASN A 106 9.56 -12.44 4.57
N TYR A 107 8.65 -11.69 3.98
CA TYR A 107 7.23 -12.04 3.89
C TYR A 107 7.00 -13.31 3.08
N VAL A 108 7.65 -13.46 1.94
CA VAL A 108 7.55 -14.66 1.08
C VAL A 108 8.04 -15.92 1.81
N TRP A 109 9.09 -15.79 2.64
CA TRP A 109 9.58 -16.92 3.44
C TRP A 109 8.58 -17.36 4.52
N ASP A 110 7.87 -16.41 5.13
CA ASP A 110 6.90 -16.71 6.18
C ASP A 110 5.60 -17.34 5.65
N ILE A 111 5.27 -17.13 4.38
CA ILE A 111 4.12 -17.76 3.72
C ILE A 111 4.24 -19.31 3.64
N ARG A 112 5.41 -19.87 3.78
CA ARG A 112 5.60 -21.34 3.87
C ARG A 112 5.03 -21.93 5.16
N GLY A 113 4.88 -21.13 6.19
CA GLY A 113 4.12 -21.49 7.37
C GLY A 113 2.72 -20.88 7.26
N VAL A 114 1.78 -21.20 7.99
CA VAL A 114 0.35 -20.94 7.87
C VAL A 114 -0.07 -19.48 8.05
N LYS A 115 0.82 -18.54 8.47
CA LYS A 115 0.52 -17.12 8.69
C LYS A 115 1.73 -16.23 8.41
N PRO A 116 1.54 -15.08 7.72
CA PRO A 116 2.58 -14.05 7.69
C PRO A 116 2.82 -13.50 9.09
N ARG A 117 4.08 -13.30 9.45
CA ARG A 117 4.43 -12.68 10.73
C ARG A 117 3.97 -11.23 10.75
N ASP A 118 3.53 -10.76 11.91
CA ASP A 118 3.14 -9.36 12.13
C ASP A 118 4.33 -8.38 12.10
N ALA A 119 5.56 -8.90 11.99
CA ALA A 119 6.77 -8.11 11.90
C ALA A 119 7.16 -7.90 10.42
N TYR A 120 7.65 -6.71 10.07
CA TYR A 120 8.19 -6.38 8.74
C TYR A 120 7.18 -6.50 7.59
N ASN A 121 5.95 -6.06 7.79
CA ASN A 121 4.90 -6.16 6.78
C ASN A 121 4.30 -4.83 6.33
N HIS A 122 4.75 -3.70 6.86
CA HIS A 122 4.14 -2.38 6.60
C HIS A 122 4.20 -1.97 5.13
N GLY A 123 5.35 -2.15 4.47
CA GLY A 123 5.50 -1.86 3.04
C GLY A 123 4.74 -2.84 2.16
N VAL A 124 4.77 -4.12 2.53
CA VAL A 124 4.01 -5.17 1.83
C VAL A 124 2.51 -4.93 1.95
N ASP A 125 2.03 -4.53 3.12
CA ASP A 125 0.63 -4.19 3.32
C ASP A 125 0.22 -2.96 2.49
N ALA A 126 1.04 -1.91 2.48
CA ALA A 126 0.79 -0.72 1.67
C ALA A 126 0.69 -1.07 0.18
N MET A 127 1.61 -1.88 -0.32
CA MET A 127 1.60 -2.39 -1.69
C MET A 127 0.33 -3.22 -1.95
N ARG A 128 0.01 -4.15 -1.07
CA ARG A 128 -1.14 -5.03 -1.20
C ARG A 128 -2.46 -4.26 -1.25
N TYR A 129 -2.62 -3.24 -0.43
CA TYR A 129 -3.81 -2.40 -0.43
C TYR A 129 -4.01 -1.70 -1.79
N ALA A 130 -2.96 -1.16 -2.36
CA ALA A 130 -3.03 -0.51 -3.66
C ALA A 130 -3.30 -1.52 -4.78
N VAL A 131 -2.65 -2.66 -4.76
CA VAL A 131 -2.86 -3.73 -5.75
C VAL A 131 -4.29 -4.27 -5.70
N GLU A 132 -4.80 -4.54 -4.51
CA GLU A 132 -6.18 -4.99 -4.33
C GLU A 132 -7.17 -3.96 -4.85
N TYR A 133 -6.95 -2.68 -4.57
CA TYR A 133 -7.78 -1.61 -5.08
C TYR A 133 -7.82 -1.60 -6.61
N LEU A 134 -6.67 -1.74 -7.26
CA LEU A 134 -6.54 -1.72 -8.71
C LEU A 134 -7.12 -2.97 -9.39
N LEU A 135 -6.94 -4.13 -8.79
CA LEU A 135 -7.30 -5.41 -9.43
C LEU A 135 -8.70 -5.89 -9.07
N LEU A 136 -9.19 -5.59 -7.87
CA LEU A 136 -10.49 -6.09 -7.40
C LEU A 136 -11.65 -5.13 -7.68
N ARG A 137 -11.39 -3.85 -7.88
CA ARG A 137 -12.41 -2.93 -8.33
C ARG A 137 -12.51 -2.97 -9.84
N SER A 138 -13.70 -3.29 -10.35
CA SER A 138 -13.98 -3.17 -11.77
C SER A 138 -13.98 -1.69 -12.15
N ASN A 139 -12.90 -1.23 -12.76
CA ASN A 139 -12.90 0.07 -13.38
C ASN A 139 -12.62 -0.08 -14.88
N PRO A 140 -13.57 0.32 -15.73
CA PRO A 140 -13.46 0.13 -17.17
C PRO A 140 -12.44 1.03 -17.86
N LYS A 141 -11.77 1.94 -17.14
CA LYS A 141 -10.94 3.00 -17.73
C LYS A 141 -9.44 2.83 -17.55
N GLY A 142 -8.90 1.63 -17.66
CA GLY A 142 -7.46 1.49 -17.86
C GLY A 142 -6.59 1.47 -16.60
N THR A 143 -5.32 1.75 -16.79
CA THR A 143 -4.29 1.65 -15.76
C THR A 143 -4.33 2.84 -14.82
N TYR A 144 -4.38 2.57 -13.52
CA TYR A 144 -4.32 3.60 -12.49
C TYR A 144 -2.98 3.55 -11.78
N VAL A 145 -2.48 4.73 -11.42
CA VAL A 145 -1.38 4.86 -10.47
C VAL A 145 -2.00 5.17 -9.12
N ILE A 146 -1.76 4.32 -8.13
CA ILE A 146 -2.22 4.50 -6.75
C ILE A 146 -1.01 4.53 -5.83
N ARG A 147 -1.05 5.43 -4.93
CA ARG A 147 0.09 5.73 -4.07
C ARG A 147 -0.27 5.62 -2.61
#